data_1d0dd4fe3200693e0498877ea8e59355
#
_entry.id   1d0dd4fe3200693e0498877ea8e59355
#
_cell.length_a   1.000
_cell.length_b   1.000
_cell.length_c   1.000
_cell.angle_alpha   90.00
_cell.angle_beta   90.00
_cell.angle_gamma   90.00
#
_symmetry.space_group_name_H-M   'P 1'
#
loop_
_entity.id
_entity.type
_entity.pdbx_description
1 polymer ?
#
loop_
_entity_poly.entity_id
_entity_poly.type
_entity_poly.pdbx_seq_one_letter_code
_entity_poly.pdbx_strand_id
1 'polypeptide(L)'
;MKITAIELSIFELPTNTARFDLEEVAYGRRTRWQSRGHGRIDAPIHVLHVLTDAGIEGICTVGDARYQTMRREELEQLRIMAVGHDPFDRERLDAKLRFATRSMFSRPGWHGAFDNCLWDIAGQAAGLPVCQLLGRID
;
A
#
# COMPACT_ATOMS: atom_id res chain seq x y z
N MET A 1 -7.39 9.83 -18.53
CA MET A 1 -7.82 8.67 -17.67
C MET A 1 -8.37 9.24 -16.38
N LYS A 2 -9.38 8.61 -15.81
CA LYS A 2 -9.95 9.06 -14.52
C LYS A 2 -10.13 7.89 -13.58
N ILE A 3 -9.89 8.10 -12.31
CA ILE A 3 -10.22 7.16 -11.24
C ILE A 3 -11.75 7.10 -11.11
N THR A 4 -12.32 5.91 -11.25
CA THR A 4 -13.78 5.70 -11.18
C THR A 4 -14.24 5.18 -9.83
N ALA A 5 -13.41 4.33 -9.20
CA ALA A 5 -13.71 3.77 -7.88
C ALA A 5 -12.42 3.45 -7.10
N ILE A 6 -12.56 3.41 -5.78
CA ILE A 6 -11.52 2.92 -4.86
C ILE A 6 -12.19 1.93 -3.93
N GLU A 7 -11.67 0.71 -3.89
CA GLU A 7 -12.25 -0.42 -3.17
C GLU A 7 -11.22 -1.05 -2.25
N LEU A 8 -11.68 -1.76 -1.23
CA LEU A 8 -10.83 -2.46 -0.27
C LEU A 8 -11.29 -3.90 -0.13
N SER A 9 -10.43 -4.83 -0.46
CA SER A 9 -10.62 -6.25 -0.17
C SER A 9 -9.93 -6.61 1.13
N ILE A 10 -10.62 -7.36 2.00
CA ILE A 10 -10.10 -7.83 3.28
C ILE A 10 -10.04 -9.34 3.25
N PHE A 11 -8.84 -9.88 3.38
CA PHE A 11 -8.61 -11.31 3.44
C PHE A 11 -8.29 -11.71 4.87
N GLU A 12 -9.18 -12.47 5.48
CA GLU A 12 -8.92 -13.11 6.76
C GLU A 12 -8.07 -14.36 6.51
N LEU A 13 -6.91 -14.41 7.15
CA LEU A 13 -6.07 -15.60 7.12
C LEU A 13 -6.50 -16.54 8.23
N PRO A 14 -6.60 -17.87 7.95
CA PRO A 14 -6.88 -18.82 9.00
C PRO A 14 -5.78 -18.73 10.08
N THR A 15 -6.22 -18.62 11.33
CA THR A 15 -5.34 -18.54 12.49
C THR A 15 -4.40 -19.73 12.54
N ASN A 16 -3.14 -19.49 12.27
CA ASN A 16 -2.09 -20.45 12.52
C ASN A 16 -1.25 -19.90 13.66
N THR A 17 -1.41 -20.45 14.85
CA THR A 17 -0.73 -20.06 16.08
C THR A 17 0.78 -20.39 16.03
N ALA A 18 1.49 -19.85 15.07
CA ALA A 18 2.92 -19.97 15.03
C ALA A 18 3.54 -18.99 16.04
N ARG A 19 4.18 -19.54 17.09
CA ARG A 19 5.02 -18.75 17.99
C ARG A 19 6.19 -18.14 17.22
N PHE A 20 6.46 -16.89 17.47
CA PHE A 20 7.71 -16.26 17.07
C PHE A 20 8.82 -16.71 18.01
N ASP A 21 9.60 -17.68 17.59
CA ASP A 21 10.87 -17.95 18.23
C ASP A 21 11.93 -17.05 17.58
N LEU A 22 12.39 -16.07 18.34
CA LEU A 22 13.48 -15.18 17.91
C LEU A 22 14.80 -15.75 18.41
N GLU A 23 15.77 -15.81 17.50
CA GLU A 23 17.15 -16.12 17.84
C GLU A 23 18.07 -14.99 17.42
N GLU A 24 19.13 -14.81 18.20
CA GLU A 24 20.18 -13.90 17.88
C GLU A 24 21.20 -14.58 16.96
N VAL A 25 21.41 -14.03 15.78
CA VAL A 25 22.30 -14.59 14.76
C VAL A 25 23.43 -13.61 14.50
N ALA A 26 24.65 -14.12 14.49
CA ALA A 26 25.82 -13.33 14.15
C ALA A 26 25.79 -12.87 12.68
N TYR A 27 26.01 -11.58 12.45
CA TYR A 27 26.11 -10.99 11.14
C TYR A 27 27.39 -10.14 11.04
N GLY A 28 28.50 -10.76 10.65
CA GLY A 28 29.80 -10.15 10.69
C GLY A 28 30.23 -9.81 12.13
N ARG A 29 30.48 -8.51 12.41
CA ARG A 29 30.81 -8.02 13.76
C ARG A 29 29.57 -7.58 14.57
N ARG A 30 28.38 -7.80 14.04
CA ARG A 30 27.09 -7.41 14.66
C ARG A 30 26.22 -8.64 14.83
N THR A 31 25.25 -8.54 15.70
CA THR A 31 24.18 -9.50 15.83
C THR A 31 22.89 -8.93 15.28
N ARG A 32 22.02 -9.80 14.77
CA ARG A 32 20.66 -9.47 14.39
C ARG A 32 19.70 -10.52 14.93
N TRP A 33 18.50 -10.10 15.19
CA TRP A 33 17.41 -11.01 15.53
C TRP A 33 16.82 -11.61 14.27
N GLN A 34 16.64 -12.92 14.26
CA GLN A 34 16.03 -13.65 13.16
C GLN A 34 14.93 -14.54 13.71
N SER A 35 13.79 -14.62 13.00
CA SER A 35 12.73 -15.55 13.35
C SER A 35 13.11 -16.97 12.92
N ARG A 36 12.99 -17.92 13.82
CA ARG A 36 13.13 -19.37 13.51
C ARG A 36 11.90 -19.99 12.90
N GLY A 37 10.77 -19.34 12.93
CA GLY A 37 9.51 -19.87 12.42
C GLY A 37 8.86 -18.89 11.46
N HIS A 38 7.99 -19.41 10.62
CA HIS A 38 7.05 -18.59 9.86
C HIS A 38 5.92 -18.16 10.80
N GLY A 39 6.25 -17.24 11.73
CA GLY A 39 5.24 -16.60 12.55
C GLY A 39 4.36 -15.74 11.68
N ARG A 40 3.14 -16.16 11.45
CA ARG A 40 2.09 -15.29 10.91
C ARG A 40 1.49 -14.52 12.07
N ILE A 41 1.48 -13.22 11.96
CA ILE A 41 0.59 -12.39 12.79
C ILE A 41 -0.80 -12.58 12.19
N ASP A 42 -1.75 -12.96 13.03
CA ASP A 42 -3.17 -13.10 12.68
C ASP A 42 -3.77 -11.70 12.44
N ALA A 43 -3.35 -11.06 11.37
CA ALA A 43 -3.93 -9.79 10.95
C ALA A 43 -4.52 -9.99 9.55
N PRO A 44 -5.72 -9.45 9.30
CA PRO A 44 -6.30 -9.47 7.97
C PRO A 44 -5.37 -8.74 7.00
N ILE A 45 -5.26 -9.26 5.78
CA ILE A 45 -4.57 -8.56 4.70
C ILE A 45 -5.57 -7.65 4.01
N HIS A 46 -5.30 -6.37 4.04
CA HIS A 46 -6.06 -5.38 3.28
C HIS A 46 -5.40 -5.13 1.93
N VAL A 47 -6.16 -5.20 0.87
CA VAL A 47 -5.73 -4.92 -0.50
C VAL A 47 -6.55 -3.77 -1.05
N LEU A 48 -5.88 -2.71 -1.44
CA LEU A 48 -6.50 -1.54 -2.04
C LEU A 48 -6.54 -1.71 -3.56
N HIS A 49 -7.68 -1.37 -4.14
CA HIS A 49 -7.95 -1.40 -5.57
C HIS A 49 -8.32 0.01 -6.03
N VAL A 50 -7.67 0.50 -7.06
CA VAL A 50 -7.97 1.79 -7.70
C VAL A 50 -8.36 1.52 -9.15
N LEU A 51 -9.64 1.70 -9.47
CA LEU A 51 -10.20 1.42 -10.78
C LEU A 51 -10.24 2.69 -11.62
N THR A 52 -10.04 2.54 -12.93
CA THR A 52 -10.07 3.65 -13.89
C THR A 52 -11.11 3.44 -14.99
N ASP A 53 -11.48 4.54 -15.66
CA ASP A 53 -12.35 4.53 -16.85
C ASP A 53 -11.71 3.89 -18.09
N ALA A 54 -10.40 3.64 -18.07
CA ALA A 54 -9.68 2.94 -19.12
C ALA A 54 -9.61 1.41 -18.90
N GLY A 55 -10.25 0.88 -17.83
CA GLY A 55 -10.21 -0.55 -17.49
C GLY A 55 -8.89 -1.01 -16.89
N ILE A 56 -8.01 -0.08 -16.52
CA ILE A 56 -6.78 -0.37 -15.77
C ILE A 56 -7.10 -0.30 -14.28
N GLU A 57 -6.62 -1.28 -13.54
CA GLU A 57 -6.76 -1.38 -12.10
C GLU A 57 -5.38 -1.37 -11.45
N GLY A 58 -5.16 -0.44 -10.52
CA GLY A 58 -3.97 -0.42 -9.68
C GLY A 58 -4.23 -1.14 -8.36
N ILE A 59 -3.33 -2.05 -7.98
CA ILE A 59 -3.50 -2.91 -6.80
C ILE A 59 -2.30 -2.78 -5.88
N CYS A 60 -2.55 -2.64 -4.58
CA CYS A 60 -1.50 -2.66 -3.57
C CYS A 60 -2.01 -3.18 -2.24
N THR A 61 -1.17 -3.94 -1.52
CA THR A 61 -1.45 -4.25 -0.12
C THR A 61 -1.31 -2.99 0.74
N VAL A 62 -2.20 -2.83 1.71
CA VAL A 62 -2.14 -1.70 2.63
C VAL A 62 -1.04 -1.93 3.65
N GLY A 63 -0.03 -1.07 3.62
CA GLY A 63 1.06 -1.06 4.57
C GLY A 63 2.04 -2.24 4.46
N ASP A 64 2.98 -2.29 5.38
CA ASP A 64 3.74 -3.50 5.65
C ASP A 64 2.76 -4.55 6.19
N ALA A 65 2.60 -5.65 5.49
CA ALA A 65 1.61 -6.72 5.73
C ALA A 65 1.48 -7.21 7.19
N ARG A 66 2.34 -6.72 8.07
CA ARG A 66 2.40 -7.08 9.48
C ARG A 66 1.62 -6.17 10.42
N TYR A 67 1.38 -4.91 10.06
CA TYR A 67 0.97 -3.93 11.07
C TYR A 67 -0.08 -2.90 10.65
N GLN A 68 -0.48 -2.84 9.39
CA GLN A 68 -1.33 -1.76 8.94
C GLN A 68 -2.56 -2.26 8.18
N THR A 69 -3.69 -1.89 8.70
CA THR A 69 -4.99 -2.03 8.07
C THR A 69 -5.49 -0.65 7.70
N MET A 70 -6.20 -0.53 6.59
CA MET A 70 -6.91 0.71 6.24
C MET A 70 -8.22 0.77 7.01
N ARG A 71 -8.49 1.92 7.62
CA ARG A 71 -9.75 2.18 8.30
C ARG A 71 -10.79 2.65 7.29
N ARG A 72 -12.06 2.48 7.65
CA ARG A 72 -13.18 2.93 6.82
C ARG A 72 -13.09 4.42 6.51
N GLU A 73 -12.75 5.23 7.48
CA GLU A 73 -12.64 6.68 7.34
C GLU A 73 -11.50 7.07 6.37
N GLU A 74 -10.40 6.34 6.40
CA GLU A 74 -9.28 6.54 5.48
C GLU A 74 -9.69 6.20 4.03
N LEU A 75 -10.41 5.10 3.83
CA LEU A 75 -10.93 4.72 2.52
C LEU A 75 -11.92 5.76 1.98
N GLU A 76 -12.84 6.24 2.81
CA GLU A 76 -13.79 7.28 2.41
C GLU A 76 -13.09 8.59 2.04
N GLN A 77 -12.02 8.97 2.77
CA GLN A 77 -11.22 10.14 2.41
C GLN A 77 -10.53 9.98 1.05
N LEU A 78 -9.99 8.80 0.75
CA LEU A 78 -9.43 8.53 -0.57
C LEU A 78 -10.49 8.69 -1.67
N ARG A 79 -11.68 8.14 -1.45
CA ARG A 79 -12.80 8.24 -2.40
C ARG A 79 -13.20 9.69 -2.67
N ILE A 80 -13.43 10.46 -1.62
CA ILE A 80 -13.81 11.87 -1.73
C ILE A 80 -12.74 12.69 -2.45
N MET A 81 -11.48 12.40 -2.20
CA MET A 81 -10.38 13.22 -2.67
C MET A 81 -9.85 12.84 -4.05
N ALA A 82 -9.97 11.56 -4.44
CA ALA A 82 -9.29 11.03 -5.62
C ALA A 82 -10.22 10.58 -6.74
N VAL A 83 -11.45 10.15 -6.45
CA VAL A 83 -12.39 9.76 -7.51
C VAL A 83 -12.69 10.95 -8.43
N GLY A 84 -12.67 10.69 -9.74
CA GLY A 84 -12.83 11.70 -10.80
C GLY A 84 -11.55 12.42 -11.20
N HIS A 85 -10.43 12.24 -10.47
CA HIS A 85 -9.12 12.79 -10.82
C HIS A 85 -8.34 11.86 -11.75
N ASP A 86 -7.35 12.44 -12.44
CA ASP A 86 -6.41 11.68 -13.26
C ASP A 86 -5.39 10.97 -12.35
N PRO A 87 -5.20 9.65 -12.47
CA PRO A 87 -4.21 8.92 -11.69
C PRO A 87 -2.76 9.36 -11.97
N PHE A 88 -2.50 10.03 -13.10
CA PHE A 88 -1.18 10.56 -13.41
C PHE A 88 -0.86 11.88 -12.68
N ASP A 89 -1.86 12.58 -12.13
CA ASP A 89 -1.68 13.76 -11.27
C ASP A 89 -1.22 13.39 -9.84
N ARG A 90 -0.32 12.42 -9.73
CA ARG A 90 0.11 11.77 -8.50
C ARG A 90 0.59 12.76 -7.44
N GLU A 91 1.52 13.65 -7.81
CA GLU A 91 2.08 14.63 -6.87
C GLU A 91 1.01 15.58 -6.33
N ARG A 92 0.08 15.99 -7.18
CA ARG A 92 -1.03 16.84 -6.79
C ARG A 92 -1.99 16.12 -5.84
N LEU A 93 -2.28 14.84 -6.11
CA LEU A 93 -3.12 14.01 -5.23
C LEU A 93 -2.45 13.78 -3.88
N ASP A 94 -1.15 13.45 -3.87
CA ASP A 94 -0.37 13.29 -2.64
C ASP A 94 -0.34 14.58 -1.81
N ALA A 95 -0.03 15.72 -2.42
CA ALA A 95 -0.04 17.01 -1.75
C ALA A 95 -1.41 17.37 -1.17
N LYS A 96 -2.49 17.09 -1.94
CA LYS A 96 -3.87 17.31 -1.49
C LYS A 96 -4.22 16.44 -0.28
N LEU A 97 -3.89 15.15 -0.33
CA LEU A 97 -4.13 14.21 0.76
C LEU A 97 -3.33 14.57 2.02
N ARG A 98 -2.06 14.88 1.89
CA ARG A 98 -1.20 15.30 3.02
C ARG A 98 -1.74 16.57 3.68
N PHE A 99 -2.10 17.56 2.91
CA PHE A 99 -2.59 18.83 3.46
C PHE A 99 -3.95 18.69 4.12
N ALA A 100 -4.90 18.06 3.43
CA ALA A 100 -6.28 17.96 3.91
C ALA A 100 -6.43 17.05 5.13
N THR A 101 -5.56 16.04 5.27
CA THR A 101 -5.72 15.02 6.31
C THR A 101 -4.70 15.10 7.45
N ARG A 102 -3.79 16.07 7.43
CA ARG A 102 -2.74 16.20 8.45
C ARG A 102 -3.25 16.29 9.89
N SER A 103 -4.45 16.81 10.08
CA SER A 103 -5.08 16.93 11.38
C SER A 103 -6.06 15.79 11.72
N MET A 104 -6.37 14.94 10.74
CA MET A 104 -7.38 13.89 10.86
C MET A 104 -6.77 12.53 11.14
N PHE A 105 -5.59 12.26 10.57
CA PHE A 105 -4.94 10.97 10.69
C PHE A 105 -3.55 11.14 11.30
N SER A 106 -3.31 10.42 12.38
CA SER A 106 -2.05 10.47 13.12
C SER A 106 -0.93 9.64 12.51
N ARG A 107 -1.21 8.87 11.44
CA ARG A 107 -0.23 8.00 10.79
C ARG A 107 0.39 8.67 9.58
N PRO A 108 1.70 9.01 9.61
CA PRO A 108 2.41 9.44 8.41
C PRO A 108 2.32 8.37 7.33
N GLY A 109 2.07 8.77 6.08
CA GLY A 109 2.03 7.82 4.94
C GLY A 109 0.81 6.90 4.91
N TRP A 110 -0.27 7.22 5.62
CA TRP A 110 -1.51 6.44 5.65
C TRP A 110 -2.08 6.15 4.25
N HIS A 111 -1.80 7.01 3.29
CA HIS A 111 -2.21 6.89 1.88
C HIS A 111 -1.11 6.30 0.97
N GLY A 112 -0.02 5.77 1.52
CA GLY A 112 1.09 5.22 0.70
C GLY A 112 0.67 4.07 -0.20
N ALA A 113 -0.25 3.20 0.23
CA ALA A 113 -0.80 2.15 -0.63
C ALA A 113 -1.55 2.73 -1.84
N PHE A 114 -2.24 3.85 -1.68
CA PHE A 114 -2.89 4.56 -2.78
C PHE A 114 -1.86 5.09 -3.80
N ASP A 115 -0.76 5.70 -3.34
CA ASP A 115 0.32 6.14 -4.23
C ASP A 115 0.94 4.97 -5.00
N ASN A 116 1.13 3.82 -4.36
CA ASN A 116 1.60 2.60 -5.02
C ASN A 116 0.62 2.10 -6.09
N CYS A 117 -0.70 2.16 -5.84
CA CYS A 117 -1.70 1.84 -6.86
C CYS A 117 -1.62 2.78 -8.08
N LEU A 118 -1.32 4.07 -7.87
CA LEU A 118 -1.14 5.02 -8.97
C LEU A 118 0.12 4.70 -9.79
N TRP A 119 1.20 4.26 -9.14
CA TRP A 119 2.39 3.76 -9.84
C TRP A 119 2.09 2.48 -10.63
N ASP A 120 1.31 1.57 -10.07
CA ASP A 120 0.90 0.34 -10.76
C ASP A 120 0.08 0.67 -12.01
N ILE A 121 -0.88 1.59 -11.92
CA ILE A 121 -1.64 2.11 -13.08
C ILE A 121 -0.68 2.70 -14.12
N ALA A 122 0.30 3.50 -13.70
CA ALA A 122 1.25 4.11 -14.61
C ALA A 122 2.11 3.07 -15.33
N GLY A 123 2.56 2.04 -14.62
CA GLY A 123 3.30 0.91 -15.19
C GLY A 123 2.50 0.16 -16.24
N GLN A 124 1.26 -0.20 -15.91
CA GLN A 124 0.35 -0.91 -16.81
C GLN A 124 0.04 -0.05 -18.06
N ALA A 125 -0.27 1.23 -17.88
CA ALA A 125 -0.56 2.14 -19.00
C ALA A 125 0.63 2.36 -19.93
N ALA A 126 1.85 2.36 -19.41
CA ALA A 126 3.09 2.49 -20.18
C ALA A 126 3.58 1.14 -20.74
N GLY A 127 3.04 0.01 -20.31
CA GLY A 127 3.55 -1.33 -20.63
C GLY A 127 4.95 -1.58 -20.09
N LEU A 128 5.32 -0.93 -18.97
CA LEU A 128 6.64 -0.99 -18.35
C LEU A 128 6.56 -1.35 -16.87
N PRO A 129 7.52 -2.12 -16.36
CA PRO A 129 7.67 -2.30 -14.91
C PRO A 129 7.89 -0.96 -14.20
N VAL A 130 7.32 -0.79 -13.02
CA VAL A 130 7.44 0.45 -12.24
C VAL A 130 8.91 0.81 -11.95
N CYS A 131 9.77 -0.18 -11.72
CA CYS A 131 11.21 0.06 -11.51
C CYS A 131 11.88 0.75 -12.71
N GLN A 132 11.43 0.50 -13.93
CA GLN A 132 11.94 1.20 -15.13
C GLN A 132 11.42 2.64 -15.21
N LEU A 133 10.17 2.88 -14.80
CA LEU A 133 9.62 4.24 -14.72
C LEU A 133 10.35 5.09 -13.67
N LEU A 134 10.85 4.45 -12.61
CA LEU A 134 11.61 5.10 -11.54
C LEU A 134 13.11 5.29 -11.85
N GLY A 135 13.55 4.92 -13.05
CA GLY A 135 14.95 5.04 -13.43
C GLY A 135 15.84 3.94 -12.87
N ARG A 136 15.48 2.67 -13.15
CA ARG A 136 16.32 1.52 -12.78
C ARG A 136 17.76 1.72 -13.23
N ILE A 137 18.66 1.65 -12.27
CA ILE A 137 20.11 1.52 -12.53
C ILE A 137 20.40 0.01 -12.60
N ASP A 138 20.90 -0.43 -13.73
CA ASP A 138 21.32 -1.83 -13.94
C ASP A 138 22.56 -2.17 -13.10
#